data_7d5cd0f34e137c4e038a8cda59a4b05e
#
_entry.id   7d5cd0f34e137c4e038a8cda59a4b05e
#
_cell.length_a   1.000
_cell.length_b   1.000
_cell.length_c   1.000
_cell.angle_alpha   90.00
_cell.angle_beta   90.00
_cell.angle_gamma   90.00
#
_symmetry.space_group_name_H-M   'P 1'
#
loop_
_entity.id
_entity.type
_entity.pdbx_description
1 polymer ?
#
loop_
_entity_poly.entity_id
_entity_poly.type
_entity_poly.pdbx_seq_one_letter_code
_entity_poly.pdbx_strand_id
1 'polypeptide(L)'
;MADERLIVALDFHTADDAKKLVEELGDDVNFYKVGMELFYSVGTEIVHWLKARDKKIFLDLKLHDIPNTVAGGLCSLMNLGADILNVHASGGFTMMKTAAAALHDEAAKRGVKCPKLIAITVLTSINQAEWCGALKISEQVANFAKLAKDAGLDGVVASPQEAKLIRETCGENFLIVTPGVRPAGANVDDQSRIATPAAALANGATHLVIGRPIRAAKNPREAAKNILAEMRGV
;
A
#
# COMPACT_ATOMS: atom_id res chain seq x y z
N MET A 1 -13.57 -17.19 -1.61
CA MET A 1 -13.00 -15.99 -2.27
C MET A 1 -11.81 -15.52 -1.45
N ALA A 2 -10.74 -15.07 -2.10
CA ALA A 2 -9.58 -14.50 -1.42
C ALA A 2 -10.00 -13.25 -0.61
N ASP A 3 -9.39 -13.06 0.55
CA ASP A 3 -9.64 -11.86 1.36
C ASP A 3 -8.79 -10.70 0.82
N GLU A 4 -9.44 -9.72 0.21
CA GLU A 4 -8.77 -8.58 -0.43
C GLU A 4 -8.09 -7.62 0.55
N ARG A 5 -8.30 -7.80 1.86
CA ARG A 5 -7.57 -7.03 2.89
C ARG A 5 -6.09 -7.44 2.96
N LEU A 6 -5.71 -8.64 2.46
CA LEU A 6 -4.32 -9.06 2.35
C LEU A 6 -3.73 -8.62 1.00
N ILE A 7 -2.67 -7.83 1.05
CA ILE A 7 -1.85 -7.44 -0.10
C ILE A 7 -0.46 -8.08 0.06
N VAL A 8 -0.08 -8.97 -0.84
CA VAL A 8 1.25 -9.60 -0.81
C VAL A 8 2.26 -8.76 -1.57
N ALA A 9 3.37 -8.39 -0.91
CA ALA A 9 4.43 -7.60 -1.53
C ALA A 9 5.35 -8.48 -2.38
N LEU A 10 5.48 -8.12 -3.66
CA LEU A 10 6.37 -8.75 -4.64
C LEU A 10 7.70 -8.01 -4.71
N ASP A 11 8.48 -8.02 -3.60
CA ASP A 11 9.79 -7.37 -3.54
C ASP A 11 10.85 -8.36 -4.04
N PHE A 12 11.02 -8.43 -5.37
CA PHE A 12 11.95 -9.30 -6.11
C PHE A 12 12.70 -8.51 -7.17
N HIS A 13 13.90 -8.97 -7.53
CA HIS A 13 14.69 -8.39 -8.62
C HIS A 13 14.31 -8.91 -10.00
N THR A 14 13.63 -10.07 -10.08
CA THR A 14 13.25 -10.71 -11.35
C THR A 14 11.76 -10.92 -11.48
N ALA A 15 11.25 -10.87 -12.72
CA ALA A 15 9.86 -11.20 -13.00
C ALA A 15 9.54 -12.66 -12.69
N ASP A 16 10.47 -13.57 -12.95
CA ASP A 16 10.26 -15.01 -12.79
C ASP A 16 10.06 -15.39 -11.31
N ASP A 17 10.84 -14.82 -10.39
CA ASP A 17 10.65 -15.06 -8.95
C ASP A 17 9.30 -14.51 -8.47
N ALA A 18 8.91 -13.33 -8.95
CA ALA A 18 7.61 -12.76 -8.63
C ALA A 18 6.45 -13.61 -9.18
N LYS A 19 6.54 -14.04 -10.45
CA LYS A 19 5.55 -14.91 -11.10
C LYS A 19 5.42 -16.24 -10.38
N LYS A 20 6.53 -16.86 -10.01
CA LYS A 20 6.56 -18.14 -9.26
C LYS A 20 5.82 -18.02 -7.93
N LEU A 21 6.05 -16.96 -7.15
CA LEU A 21 5.32 -16.74 -5.90
C LEU A 21 3.82 -16.58 -6.14
N VAL A 22 3.41 -15.80 -7.16
CA VAL A 22 1.99 -15.61 -7.48
C VAL A 22 1.32 -16.92 -7.88
N GLU A 23 1.98 -17.74 -8.68
CA GLU A 23 1.50 -19.06 -9.08
C GLU A 23 1.40 -20.03 -7.90
N GLU A 24 2.36 -20.02 -6.98
CA GLU A 24 2.34 -20.85 -5.76
C GLU A 24 1.20 -20.44 -4.82
N LEU A 25 0.92 -19.14 -4.67
CA LEU A 25 -0.19 -18.63 -3.86
C LEU A 25 -1.56 -18.92 -4.49
N GLY A 26 -1.64 -19.00 -5.81
CA GLY A 26 -2.84 -19.37 -6.56
C GLY A 26 -4.03 -18.45 -6.26
N ASP A 27 -5.19 -19.07 -5.96
CA ASP A 27 -6.44 -18.36 -5.67
C ASP A 27 -6.61 -17.97 -4.19
N ASP A 28 -5.66 -18.35 -3.33
CA ASP A 28 -5.68 -17.94 -1.92
C ASP A 28 -5.38 -16.44 -1.75
N VAL A 29 -4.65 -15.84 -2.71
CA VAL A 29 -4.31 -14.41 -2.75
C VAL A 29 -4.69 -13.81 -4.10
N ASN A 30 -5.37 -12.67 -4.05
CA ASN A 30 -5.80 -11.95 -5.26
C ASN A 30 -5.25 -10.52 -5.36
N PHE A 31 -4.56 -10.00 -4.34
CA PHE A 31 -4.07 -8.64 -4.31
C PHE A 31 -2.57 -8.59 -4.05
N TYR A 32 -1.83 -7.93 -4.94
CA TYR A 32 -0.38 -7.86 -4.90
C TYR A 32 0.14 -6.43 -4.94
N LYS A 33 1.22 -6.15 -4.21
CA LYS A 33 1.95 -4.89 -4.29
C LYS A 33 3.17 -5.06 -5.21
N VAL A 34 3.22 -4.26 -6.25
CA VAL A 34 4.42 -4.08 -7.09
C VAL A 34 5.12 -2.81 -6.63
N GLY A 35 6.26 -2.96 -5.97
CA GLY A 35 7.07 -1.86 -5.46
C GLY A 35 8.18 -1.44 -6.42
N MET A 36 8.98 -0.46 -5.99
CA MET A 36 10.08 0.13 -6.78
C MET A 36 11.09 -0.91 -7.25
N GLU A 37 11.50 -1.85 -6.37
CA GLU A 37 12.48 -2.88 -6.68
C GLU A 37 12.09 -3.67 -7.93
N LEU A 38 10.92 -4.28 -7.93
CA LEU A 38 10.45 -5.08 -9.05
C LEU A 38 10.11 -4.22 -10.27
N PHE A 39 9.41 -3.09 -10.07
CA PHE A 39 8.98 -2.24 -11.18
C PHE A 39 10.16 -1.64 -11.95
N TYR A 40 11.20 -1.16 -11.25
CA TYR A 40 12.38 -0.59 -11.91
C TYR A 40 13.26 -1.66 -12.54
N SER A 41 13.24 -2.89 -12.04
CA SER A 41 13.97 -4.00 -12.64
C SER A 41 13.34 -4.52 -13.94
N VAL A 42 12.01 -4.67 -13.98
CA VAL A 42 11.33 -5.38 -15.09
C VAL A 42 10.29 -4.53 -15.83
N GLY A 43 10.08 -3.28 -15.41
CA GLY A 43 9.14 -2.36 -16.05
C GLY A 43 7.68 -2.76 -15.88
N THR A 44 6.87 -2.45 -16.89
CA THR A 44 5.41 -2.64 -16.88
C THR A 44 4.97 -4.08 -17.14
N GLU A 45 5.88 -4.96 -17.57
CA GLU A 45 5.56 -6.35 -17.94
C GLU A 45 4.85 -7.09 -16.81
N ILE A 46 5.38 -6.97 -15.58
CA ILE A 46 4.80 -7.67 -14.42
C ILE A 46 3.38 -7.19 -14.11
N VAL A 47 3.08 -5.91 -14.31
CA VAL A 47 1.74 -5.35 -14.08
C VAL A 47 0.76 -5.94 -15.09
N HIS A 48 1.11 -5.96 -16.37
CA HIS A 48 0.30 -6.56 -17.42
C HIS A 48 0.09 -8.07 -17.20
N TRP A 49 1.14 -8.77 -16.77
CA TRP A 49 1.06 -10.20 -16.48
C TRP A 49 0.10 -10.52 -15.33
N LEU A 50 0.10 -9.71 -14.27
CA LEU A 50 -0.84 -9.81 -13.15
C LEU A 50 -2.28 -9.48 -13.56
N LYS A 51 -2.47 -8.40 -14.35
CA LYS A 51 -3.80 -8.01 -14.84
C LYS A 51 -4.42 -9.06 -15.77
N ALA A 52 -3.61 -9.72 -16.62
CA ALA A 52 -4.07 -10.82 -17.47
C ALA A 52 -4.55 -12.06 -16.67
N ARG A 53 -4.30 -12.09 -15.35
CA ARG A 53 -4.74 -13.13 -14.39
C ARG A 53 -5.78 -12.62 -13.41
N ASP A 54 -6.44 -11.51 -13.73
CA ASP A 54 -7.46 -10.85 -12.91
C ASP A 54 -6.99 -10.52 -11.47
N LYS A 55 -5.67 -10.32 -11.27
CA LYS A 55 -5.13 -9.93 -9.98
C LYS A 55 -5.29 -8.43 -9.75
N LYS A 56 -5.58 -8.05 -8.51
CA LYS A 56 -5.56 -6.65 -8.05
C LYS A 56 -4.14 -6.21 -7.79
N ILE A 57 -3.86 -4.93 -8.06
CA ILE A 57 -2.50 -4.37 -7.98
C ILE A 57 -2.48 -3.07 -7.20
N PHE A 58 -1.67 -3.05 -6.15
CA PHE A 58 -1.17 -1.83 -5.55
C PHE A 58 0.19 -1.50 -6.16
N LEU A 59 0.25 -0.49 -7.02
CA LEU A 59 1.49 -0.03 -7.63
C LEU A 59 2.14 1.03 -6.71
N ASP A 60 3.14 0.59 -5.94
CA ASP A 60 3.73 1.30 -4.80
C ASP A 60 5.04 2.00 -5.20
N LEU A 61 4.93 3.05 -6.04
CA LEU A 61 6.07 3.81 -6.58
C LEU A 61 6.35 5.11 -5.84
N LYS A 62 5.46 5.53 -4.93
CA LYS A 62 5.65 6.66 -4.01
C LYS A 62 6.02 7.97 -4.71
N LEU A 63 5.21 8.40 -5.68
CA LEU A 63 5.50 9.60 -6.46
C LEU A 63 5.65 10.82 -5.55
N HIS A 64 6.72 11.59 -5.80
CA HIS A 64 7.03 12.79 -5.04
C HIS A 64 7.81 13.76 -5.92
N ASP A 65 7.13 14.79 -6.41
CA ASP A 65 7.67 15.83 -7.29
C ASP A 65 6.72 17.04 -7.27
N ILE A 66 6.98 18.06 -8.10
CA ILE A 66 6.06 19.18 -8.27
C ILE A 66 4.70 18.72 -8.81
N PRO A 67 3.60 19.46 -8.54
CA PRO A 67 2.22 19.01 -8.78
C PRO A 67 1.97 18.46 -10.19
N ASN A 68 2.41 19.18 -11.23
CA ASN A 68 2.16 18.77 -12.62
C ASN A 68 2.89 17.49 -13.02
N THR A 69 4.11 17.28 -12.52
CA THR A 69 4.89 16.07 -12.78
C THR A 69 4.23 14.86 -12.15
N VAL A 70 3.77 14.98 -10.89
CA VAL A 70 3.06 13.89 -10.20
C VAL A 70 1.73 13.57 -10.90
N ALA A 71 0.96 14.58 -11.27
CA ALA A 71 -0.30 14.40 -11.98
C ALA A 71 -0.11 13.65 -13.33
N GLY A 72 0.86 14.09 -14.14
CA GLY A 72 1.20 13.42 -15.41
C GLY A 72 1.68 11.98 -15.22
N GLY A 73 2.52 11.75 -14.20
CA GLY A 73 2.98 10.41 -13.85
C GLY A 73 1.83 9.47 -13.45
N LEU A 74 0.89 9.92 -12.61
CA LEU A 74 -0.28 9.13 -12.22
C LEU A 74 -1.21 8.81 -13.39
N CYS A 75 -1.48 9.80 -14.27
CA CYS A 75 -2.25 9.56 -15.49
C CYS A 75 -1.58 8.51 -16.41
N SER A 76 -0.25 8.52 -16.48
CA SER A 76 0.50 7.50 -17.24
C SER A 76 0.39 6.12 -16.58
N LEU A 77 0.53 6.03 -15.25
CA LEU A 77 0.42 4.78 -14.50
C LEU A 77 -0.99 4.19 -14.51
N MET A 78 -2.03 5.02 -14.63
CA MET A 78 -3.42 4.56 -14.73
C MET A 78 -3.62 3.63 -15.94
N ASN A 79 -2.86 3.81 -17.04
CA ASN A 79 -2.92 2.93 -18.22
C ASN A 79 -2.56 1.47 -17.91
N LEU A 80 -1.86 1.22 -16.82
CA LEU A 80 -1.46 -0.13 -16.41
C LEU A 80 -2.59 -0.89 -15.71
N GLY A 81 -3.72 -0.22 -15.39
CA GLY A 81 -4.87 -0.85 -14.75
C GLY A 81 -4.66 -1.20 -13.27
N ALA A 82 -3.73 -0.52 -12.57
CA ALA A 82 -3.54 -0.69 -11.14
C ALA A 82 -4.79 -0.26 -10.36
N ASP A 83 -5.07 -0.93 -9.25
CA ASP A 83 -6.23 -0.67 -8.40
C ASP A 83 -5.93 0.41 -7.34
N ILE A 84 -4.68 0.50 -6.88
CA ILE A 84 -4.19 1.52 -5.96
C ILE A 84 -2.88 2.11 -6.51
N LEU A 85 -2.77 3.45 -6.44
CA LEU A 85 -1.56 4.24 -6.68
C LEU A 85 -1.21 5.06 -5.45
N ASN A 86 0.03 5.51 -5.32
CA ASN A 86 0.40 6.33 -4.19
C ASN A 86 1.35 7.50 -4.52
N VAL A 87 1.29 8.49 -3.62
CA VAL A 87 2.17 9.65 -3.58
C VAL A 87 2.71 9.85 -2.16
N HIS A 88 3.68 10.72 -1.93
CA HIS A 88 4.06 11.13 -0.59
C HIS A 88 3.21 12.31 -0.09
N ALA A 89 2.70 12.23 1.15
CA ALA A 89 1.97 13.33 1.79
C ALA A 89 2.85 14.57 2.01
N SER A 90 4.16 14.37 2.19
CA SER A 90 5.16 15.44 2.32
C SER A 90 5.31 16.30 1.07
N GLY A 91 4.76 15.90 -0.08
CA GLY A 91 4.63 16.74 -1.28
C GLY A 91 3.65 17.91 -1.11
N GLY A 92 2.86 17.92 -0.04
CA GLY A 92 1.97 18.99 0.34
C GLY A 92 0.58 18.93 -0.30
N PHE A 93 -0.31 19.79 0.21
CA PHE A 93 -1.72 19.83 -0.18
C PHE A 93 -1.92 20.05 -1.68
N THR A 94 -1.22 21.01 -2.27
CA THR A 94 -1.37 21.36 -3.69
C THR A 94 -0.98 20.19 -4.60
N MET A 95 0.12 19.51 -4.30
CA MET A 95 0.56 18.34 -5.08
C MET A 95 -0.48 17.24 -5.02
N MET A 96 -0.95 16.87 -3.83
CA MET A 96 -1.95 15.82 -3.65
C MET A 96 -3.29 16.17 -4.31
N LYS A 97 -3.77 17.40 -4.14
CA LYS A 97 -5.03 17.87 -4.74
C LYS A 97 -4.97 17.86 -6.27
N THR A 98 -3.88 18.36 -6.86
CA THR A 98 -3.67 18.37 -8.31
C THR A 98 -3.61 16.92 -8.84
N ALA A 99 -2.91 16.05 -8.14
CA ALA A 99 -2.80 14.62 -8.46
C ALA A 99 -4.18 13.93 -8.47
N ALA A 100 -4.98 14.12 -7.41
CA ALA A 100 -6.31 13.53 -7.31
C ALA A 100 -7.24 14.04 -8.42
N ALA A 101 -7.29 15.35 -8.65
CA ALA A 101 -8.13 15.94 -9.69
C ALA A 101 -7.76 15.41 -11.08
N ALA A 102 -6.47 15.41 -11.43
CA ALA A 102 -5.99 14.91 -12.73
C ALA A 102 -6.34 13.44 -12.96
N LEU A 103 -6.20 12.60 -11.92
CA LEU A 103 -6.52 11.18 -12.02
C LEU A 103 -8.02 10.93 -12.22
N HIS A 104 -8.89 11.66 -11.50
CA HIS A 104 -10.34 11.60 -11.68
C HIS A 104 -10.79 12.08 -13.06
N ASP A 105 -10.25 13.22 -13.50
CA ASP A 105 -10.58 13.79 -14.82
C ASP A 105 -10.16 12.84 -15.94
N GLU A 106 -9.00 12.24 -15.85
CA GLU A 106 -8.49 11.31 -16.85
C GLU A 106 -9.31 10.01 -16.87
N ALA A 107 -9.68 9.47 -15.70
CA ALA A 107 -10.54 8.29 -15.61
C ALA A 107 -11.92 8.56 -16.23
N ALA A 108 -12.51 9.73 -15.97
CA ALA A 108 -13.78 10.15 -16.53
C ALA A 108 -13.72 10.29 -18.06
N LYS A 109 -12.67 10.93 -18.60
CA LYS A 109 -12.45 11.06 -20.05
C LYS A 109 -12.37 9.71 -20.75
N ARG A 110 -11.77 8.72 -20.12
CA ARG A 110 -11.58 7.37 -20.68
C ARG A 110 -12.76 6.43 -20.43
N GLY A 111 -13.69 6.79 -19.55
CA GLY A 111 -14.79 5.92 -19.15
C GLY A 111 -14.31 4.67 -18.39
N VAL A 112 -13.20 4.77 -17.64
CA VAL A 112 -12.63 3.67 -16.85
C VAL A 112 -12.76 3.93 -15.35
N LYS A 113 -12.68 2.86 -14.55
CA LYS A 113 -12.67 2.99 -13.11
C LYS A 113 -11.40 3.74 -12.66
N CYS A 114 -11.59 4.81 -11.89
CA CYS A 114 -10.47 5.52 -11.28
C CYS A 114 -9.78 4.63 -10.23
N PRO A 115 -8.46 4.45 -10.30
CA PRO A 115 -7.73 3.77 -9.22
C PRO A 115 -7.80 4.57 -7.92
N LYS A 116 -7.70 3.90 -6.79
CA LYS A 116 -7.58 4.56 -5.49
C LYS A 116 -6.24 5.27 -5.37
N LEU A 117 -6.25 6.54 -4.95
CA LEU A 117 -5.03 7.31 -4.69
C LEU A 117 -4.83 7.46 -3.18
N ILE A 118 -3.69 6.99 -2.67
CA ILE A 118 -3.37 7.05 -1.24
C ILE A 118 -2.04 7.76 -1.01
N ALA A 119 -1.85 8.37 0.17
CA ALA A 119 -0.62 9.07 0.50
C ALA A 119 0.24 8.29 1.51
N ILE A 120 1.56 8.21 1.26
CA ILE A 120 2.53 7.75 2.26
C ILE A 120 2.67 8.84 3.34
N THR A 121 2.43 8.48 4.58
CA THR A 121 2.63 9.39 5.73
C THR A 121 4.10 9.45 6.15
N VAL A 122 4.47 8.87 7.28
CA VAL A 122 5.86 8.70 7.69
C VAL A 122 6.25 7.24 7.47
N LEU A 123 7.39 6.98 6.83
CA LEU A 123 7.85 5.62 6.55
C LEU A 123 7.97 4.82 7.87
N THR A 124 7.48 3.59 7.86
CA THR A 124 7.39 2.73 9.06
C THR A 124 8.73 2.26 9.60
N SER A 125 9.81 2.43 8.84
CA SER A 125 11.20 2.21 9.27
C SER A 125 11.74 3.33 10.16
N ILE A 126 11.21 4.57 10.01
CA ILE A 126 11.67 5.73 10.77
C ILE A 126 11.12 5.65 12.21
N ASN A 127 12.01 5.69 13.18
CA ASN A 127 11.69 5.81 14.60
C ASN A 127 11.78 7.27 15.07
N GLN A 128 11.32 7.56 16.30
CA GLN A 128 11.27 8.93 16.82
C GLN A 128 12.65 9.59 16.92
N ALA A 129 13.73 8.81 17.10
CA ALA A 129 15.10 9.34 17.24
C ALA A 129 15.67 9.79 15.87
N GLU A 130 15.25 9.14 14.79
CA GLU A 130 15.65 9.50 13.40
C GLU A 130 14.75 10.58 12.79
N TRP A 131 13.58 10.81 13.41
CA TRP A 131 12.62 11.76 12.89
C TRP A 131 13.09 13.20 13.06
N CYS A 132 13.34 13.91 11.96
CA CYS A 132 13.82 15.30 11.96
C CYS A 132 12.70 16.36 11.89
N GLY A 133 11.43 15.96 11.90
CA GLY A 133 10.29 16.88 11.92
C GLY A 133 10.07 17.50 13.30
N ALA A 134 9.41 18.66 13.33
CA ALA A 134 9.13 19.41 14.57
C ALA A 134 8.10 18.74 15.49
N LEU A 135 7.18 17.96 14.93
CA LEU A 135 6.12 17.24 15.65
C LEU A 135 6.56 15.82 15.99
N LYS A 136 5.89 15.18 16.96
CA LYS A 136 6.01 13.73 17.16
C LYS A 136 5.52 12.99 15.90
N ILE A 137 6.06 11.80 15.64
CA ILE A 137 5.66 11.00 14.45
C ILE A 137 4.15 10.80 14.41
N SER A 138 3.51 10.43 15.53
CA SER A 138 2.07 10.20 15.57
C SER A 138 1.24 11.44 15.19
N GLU A 139 1.63 12.61 15.70
CA GLU A 139 1.00 13.89 15.37
C GLU A 139 1.19 14.23 13.89
N GLN A 140 2.40 14.03 13.36
CA GLN A 140 2.69 14.27 11.95
C GLN A 140 1.92 13.33 11.04
N VAL A 141 1.78 12.05 11.42
CA VAL A 141 0.99 11.07 10.68
C VAL A 141 -0.48 11.47 10.63
N ALA A 142 -1.07 11.91 11.76
CA ALA A 142 -2.44 12.40 11.80
C ALA A 142 -2.64 13.65 10.91
N ASN A 143 -1.69 14.59 10.95
CA ASN A 143 -1.72 15.78 10.10
C ASN A 143 -1.62 15.42 8.61
N PHE A 144 -0.74 14.51 8.23
CA PHE A 144 -0.62 14.04 6.86
C PHE A 144 -1.88 13.29 6.40
N ALA A 145 -2.49 12.48 7.25
CA ALA A 145 -3.73 11.78 6.93
C ALA A 145 -4.89 12.76 6.70
N LYS A 146 -5.02 13.76 7.59
CA LYS A 146 -6.01 14.82 7.41
C LYS A 146 -5.77 15.61 6.13
N LEU A 147 -4.52 16.00 5.86
CA LEU A 147 -4.14 16.75 4.66
C LEU A 147 -4.47 15.94 3.38
N ALA A 148 -4.19 14.64 3.37
CA ALA A 148 -4.52 13.75 2.26
C ALA A 148 -6.03 13.66 2.03
N LYS A 149 -6.82 13.49 3.11
CA LYS A 149 -8.29 13.49 3.05
C LYS A 149 -8.83 14.81 2.49
N ASP A 150 -8.36 15.95 3.01
CA ASP A 150 -8.78 17.29 2.59
C ASP A 150 -8.38 17.58 1.11
N ALA A 151 -7.31 16.96 0.62
CA ALA A 151 -6.88 17.01 -0.78
C ALA A 151 -7.67 16.08 -1.71
N GLY A 152 -8.59 15.26 -1.19
CA GLY A 152 -9.45 14.36 -1.96
C GLY A 152 -8.83 12.99 -2.24
N LEU A 153 -7.81 12.56 -1.50
CA LEU A 153 -7.27 11.22 -1.59
C LEU A 153 -8.17 10.19 -0.87
N ASP A 154 -8.09 8.95 -1.33
CA ASP A 154 -8.90 7.85 -0.79
C ASP A 154 -8.37 7.26 0.52
N GLY A 155 -7.11 7.52 0.87
CA GLY A 155 -6.49 6.92 2.04
C GLY A 155 -5.02 7.25 2.23
N VAL A 156 -4.41 6.52 3.14
CA VAL A 156 -2.98 6.64 3.46
C VAL A 156 -2.30 5.29 3.67
N VAL A 157 -0.96 5.31 3.57
CA VAL A 157 -0.10 4.25 4.12
C VAL A 157 0.46 4.74 5.45
N ALA A 158 0.26 3.94 6.50
CA ALA A 158 0.73 4.25 7.85
C ALA A 158 1.02 2.97 8.64
N SER A 159 1.77 3.09 9.75
CA SER A 159 2.01 1.96 10.67
C SER A 159 0.71 1.50 11.34
N PRO A 160 0.62 0.21 11.72
CA PRO A 160 -0.51 -0.30 12.50
C PRO A 160 -0.71 0.42 13.84
N GLN A 161 0.33 1.05 14.37
CA GLN A 161 0.26 1.80 15.62
C GLN A 161 -0.52 3.11 15.51
N GLU A 162 -0.53 3.73 14.33
CA GLU A 162 -1.25 4.97 14.06
C GLU A 162 -2.65 4.75 13.46
N ALA A 163 -3.02 3.51 13.11
CA ALA A 163 -4.27 3.22 12.40
C ALA A 163 -5.51 3.72 13.17
N LYS A 164 -5.57 3.53 14.48
CA LYS A 164 -6.68 4.01 15.32
C LYS A 164 -6.80 5.54 15.28
N LEU A 165 -5.69 6.25 15.45
CA LEU A 165 -5.67 7.72 15.41
C LEU A 165 -6.11 8.26 14.03
N ILE A 166 -5.69 7.61 12.95
CA ILE A 166 -6.11 7.97 11.58
C ILE A 166 -7.61 7.70 11.41
N ARG A 167 -8.13 6.58 11.93
CA ARG A 167 -9.55 6.25 11.86
C ARG A 167 -10.41 7.31 12.57
N GLU A 168 -10.00 7.71 13.78
CA GLU A 168 -10.65 8.79 14.53
C GLU A 168 -10.61 10.14 13.80
N THR A 169 -9.49 10.44 13.13
CA THR A 169 -9.30 11.71 12.40
C THR A 169 -10.02 11.75 11.05
N CYS A 170 -9.99 10.62 10.31
CA CYS A 170 -10.42 10.59 8.91
C CYS A 170 -11.76 9.88 8.67
N GLY A 171 -12.29 9.13 9.67
CA GLY A 171 -13.57 8.43 9.57
C GLY A 171 -13.47 7.06 8.89
N GLU A 172 -14.62 6.33 8.85
CA GLU A 172 -14.68 4.91 8.52
C GLU A 172 -14.35 4.56 7.05
N ASN A 173 -14.67 5.43 6.12
CA ASN A 173 -14.50 5.17 4.68
C ASN A 173 -13.09 5.44 4.15
N PHE A 174 -12.18 5.95 4.99
CA PHE A 174 -10.81 6.29 4.59
C PHE A 174 -9.93 5.03 4.61
N LEU A 175 -9.21 4.75 3.52
CA LEU A 175 -8.34 3.59 3.41
C LEU A 175 -7.11 3.78 4.31
N ILE A 176 -6.80 2.75 5.09
CA ILE A 176 -5.58 2.69 5.91
C ILE A 176 -4.83 1.42 5.50
N VAL A 177 -3.84 1.60 4.63
CA VAL A 177 -3.01 0.50 4.12
C VAL A 177 -1.77 0.41 5.00
N THR A 178 -1.55 -0.76 5.61
CA THR A 178 -0.59 -0.90 6.69
C THR A 178 0.48 -1.93 6.35
N PRO A 179 1.74 -1.50 6.08
CA PRO A 179 2.90 -2.38 6.04
C PRO A 179 3.44 -2.65 7.46
N GLY A 180 4.51 -3.45 7.56
CA GLY A 180 5.10 -3.75 8.88
C GLY A 180 4.29 -4.73 9.72
N VAL A 181 3.41 -5.49 9.09
CA VAL A 181 2.61 -6.52 9.76
C VAL A 181 3.41 -7.82 9.85
N ARG A 182 3.43 -8.41 11.04
CA ARG A 182 4.13 -9.66 11.34
C ARG A 182 3.20 -10.62 12.06
N PRO A 183 3.02 -11.86 11.57
CA PRO A 183 2.35 -12.91 12.34
C PRO A 183 3.01 -13.10 13.70
N ALA A 184 2.28 -13.61 14.68
CA ALA A 184 2.80 -13.90 16.01
C ALA A 184 4.05 -14.81 15.91
N GLY A 185 5.15 -14.40 16.58
CA GLY A 185 6.42 -15.14 16.59
C GLY A 185 7.36 -14.91 15.40
N ALA A 186 6.99 -14.08 14.42
CA ALA A 186 7.86 -13.73 13.30
C ALA A 186 8.91 -12.68 13.67
N ASN A 187 10.06 -12.67 12.95
CA ASN A 187 11.12 -11.70 13.12
C ASN A 187 10.67 -10.25 12.80
N VAL A 188 11.18 -9.30 13.56
CA VAL A 188 10.87 -7.86 13.42
C VAL A 188 11.53 -7.25 12.18
N ASP A 189 12.75 -7.70 11.86
CA ASP A 189 13.61 -7.21 10.75
C ASP A 189 13.87 -5.67 10.83
N ASP A 190 13.70 -4.98 9.68
CA ASP A 190 13.91 -3.53 9.51
C ASP A 190 12.69 -2.68 9.89
N GLN A 191 11.61 -3.29 10.39
CA GLN A 191 10.40 -2.57 10.78
C GLN A 191 10.45 -2.24 12.28
N SER A 192 10.40 -0.95 12.62
CA SER A 192 10.45 -0.48 14.02
C SER A 192 9.07 -0.42 14.69
N ARG A 193 7.98 -0.38 13.91
CA ARG A 193 6.60 -0.20 14.36
C ARG A 193 5.69 -1.28 13.78
N ILE A 194 5.71 -2.47 14.43
CA ILE A 194 5.01 -3.68 13.98
C ILE A 194 3.75 -3.97 14.79
N ALA A 195 2.85 -4.77 14.21
CA ALA A 195 1.71 -5.41 14.87
C ALA A 195 1.38 -6.76 14.21
N THR A 196 0.59 -7.58 14.89
CA THR A 196 0.02 -8.79 14.28
C THR A 196 -1.10 -8.44 13.28
N PRO A 197 -1.43 -9.31 12.31
CA PRO A 197 -2.56 -9.12 11.39
C PRO A 197 -3.86 -8.77 12.10
N ALA A 198 -4.24 -9.53 13.11
CA ALA A 198 -5.44 -9.29 13.90
C ALA A 198 -5.41 -7.92 14.60
N ALA A 199 -4.31 -7.59 15.29
CA ALA A 199 -4.17 -6.31 15.97
C ALA A 199 -4.21 -5.11 15.01
N ALA A 200 -3.60 -5.21 13.83
CA ALA A 200 -3.63 -4.15 12.84
C ALA A 200 -5.06 -3.87 12.33
N LEU A 201 -5.85 -4.92 12.05
CA LEU A 201 -7.25 -4.80 11.65
C LEU A 201 -8.12 -4.25 12.78
N ALA A 202 -7.96 -4.77 14.01
CA ALA A 202 -8.67 -4.27 15.19
C ALA A 202 -8.41 -2.78 15.48
N ASN A 203 -7.20 -2.30 15.14
CA ASN A 203 -6.84 -0.88 15.21
C ASN A 203 -7.41 -0.03 14.06
N GLY A 204 -8.13 -0.62 13.10
CA GLY A 204 -8.79 0.11 12.01
C GLY A 204 -8.05 0.11 10.68
N ALA A 205 -6.99 -0.69 10.50
CA ALA A 205 -6.39 -0.91 9.19
C ALA A 205 -7.41 -1.54 8.23
N THR A 206 -7.43 -1.11 6.97
CA THR A 206 -8.30 -1.68 5.93
C THR A 206 -7.60 -2.75 5.11
N HIS A 207 -6.29 -2.59 4.89
CA HIS A 207 -5.48 -3.52 4.13
C HIS A 207 -4.12 -3.70 4.81
N LEU A 208 -3.62 -4.92 4.75
CA LEU A 208 -2.33 -5.30 5.31
C LEU A 208 -1.35 -5.65 4.18
N VAL A 209 -0.20 -4.97 4.12
CA VAL A 209 0.87 -5.28 3.17
C VAL A 209 1.89 -6.19 3.84
N ILE A 210 1.97 -7.44 3.37
CA ILE A 210 2.83 -8.46 3.95
C ILE A 210 3.78 -9.01 2.87
N GLY A 211 5.08 -8.92 3.12
CA GLY A 211 6.13 -9.37 2.21
C GLY A 211 6.87 -10.58 2.76
N ARG A 212 8.00 -10.36 3.45
CA ARG A 212 8.92 -11.40 3.95
C ARG A 212 8.26 -12.57 4.70
N PRO A 213 7.26 -12.36 5.59
CA PRO A 213 6.60 -13.48 6.26
C PRO A 213 5.96 -14.50 5.32
N ILE A 214 5.61 -14.10 4.10
CA ILE A 214 5.06 -14.97 3.06
C ILE A 214 6.18 -15.40 2.10
N ARG A 215 6.88 -14.45 1.46
CA ARG A 215 7.80 -14.78 0.37
C ARG A 215 9.07 -15.52 0.80
N ALA A 216 9.50 -15.38 2.06
CA ALA A 216 10.66 -16.09 2.61
C ALA A 216 10.28 -17.34 3.41
N ALA A 217 9.00 -17.71 3.48
CA ALA A 217 8.55 -18.93 4.14
C ALA A 217 8.97 -20.17 3.34
N LYS A 218 9.19 -21.28 4.02
CA LYS A 218 9.43 -22.59 3.36
C LYS A 218 8.22 -23.02 2.50
N ASN A 219 7.02 -22.67 2.91
CA ASN A 219 5.78 -22.87 2.20
C ASN A 219 4.98 -21.54 2.19
N PRO A 220 5.18 -20.70 1.17
CA PRO A 220 4.51 -19.39 1.04
C PRO A 220 2.99 -19.48 1.08
N ARG A 221 2.41 -20.49 0.43
CA ARG A 221 0.96 -20.69 0.39
C ARG A 221 0.37 -20.97 1.77
N GLU A 222 1.02 -21.83 2.54
CA GLU A 222 0.61 -22.15 3.91
C GLU A 222 0.77 -20.92 4.83
N ALA A 223 1.87 -20.20 4.70
CA ALA A 223 2.07 -18.96 5.44
C ALA A 223 0.97 -17.93 5.15
N ALA A 224 0.58 -17.75 3.89
CA ALA A 224 -0.53 -16.89 3.51
C ALA A 224 -1.87 -17.36 4.11
N LYS A 225 -2.16 -18.67 4.09
CA LYS A 225 -3.38 -19.23 4.70
C LYS A 225 -3.45 -18.98 6.22
N ASN A 226 -2.34 -19.14 6.91
CA ASN A 226 -2.27 -18.91 8.36
C ASN A 226 -2.53 -17.42 8.68
N ILE A 227 -1.95 -16.51 7.90
CA ILE A 227 -2.22 -15.07 8.01
C ILE A 227 -3.69 -14.76 7.74
N LEU A 228 -4.27 -15.32 6.68
CA LEU A 228 -5.68 -15.15 6.36
C LEU A 228 -6.61 -15.70 7.46
N ALA A 229 -6.23 -16.80 8.11
CA ALA A 229 -6.96 -17.33 9.25
C ALA A 229 -6.92 -16.39 10.45
N GLU A 230 -5.74 -15.82 10.76
CA GLU A 230 -5.58 -14.81 11.81
C GLU A 230 -6.39 -13.55 11.54
N MET A 231 -6.45 -13.09 10.28
CA MET A 231 -7.26 -11.92 9.86
C MET A 231 -8.77 -12.13 10.01
N ARG A 232 -9.27 -13.37 9.94
CA ARG A 232 -10.69 -13.70 10.07
C ARG A 232 -11.17 -13.81 11.51
N GLY A 233 -10.27 -13.94 12.46
CA GLY A 233 -10.58 -13.99 13.88
C GLY A 233 -10.92 -12.63 14.50
N VAL A 234 -11.05 -11.58 13.68
CA VAL A 234 -11.32 -10.20 14.09
C VAL A 234 -12.62 -9.71 13.48
#